data_25bb6bc8691eb009975893fc917377be
#
_entry.id   25bb6bc8691eb009975893fc917377be
#
_cell.length_a   1.000
_cell.length_b   1.000
_cell.length_c   1.000
_cell.angle_alpha   90.00
_cell.angle_beta   90.00
_cell.angle_gamma   90.00
#
_symmetry.space_group_name_H-M   'P 1'
#
loop_
_entity.id
_entity.type
_entity.pdbx_description
1 polymer ?
#
loop_
_entity_poly.entity_id
_entity_poly.type
_entity_poly.pdbx_seq_one_letter_code
_entity_poly.pdbx_strand_id
1 'polypeptide(L)'
;MKEKLELFDNKIVIMYILDNSSMPLTTDQIAKFCEEFEDITYFDICIYIEDLKKNGYITERIEEGNVLYTPTKEGVITLRELLELIPGVNLYNLKKIINKNMVEIKTEYSIDTNIIPIKEGEFKVSCYIKDGNDELINITMYAGDKEQAKNISKNWAENSEKIYSKLLELMTKE
;
A
#
# COMPACT_ATOMS: atom_id res chain seq x y z
N MET A 1 -23.21 -26.76 6.08
CA MET A 1 -22.64 -26.18 7.31
C MET A 1 -21.15 -25.88 7.13
N LYS A 2 -20.37 -26.73 6.47
CA LYS A 2 -18.97 -26.52 6.13
C LYS A 2 -18.76 -25.32 5.18
N GLU A 3 -19.50 -25.25 4.06
CA GLU A 3 -19.46 -24.14 3.09
C GLU A 3 -19.78 -22.76 3.70
N LYS A 4 -20.68 -22.72 4.70
CA LYS A 4 -21.04 -21.46 5.36
C LYS A 4 -20.00 -20.98 6.36
N LEU A 5 -19.19 -21.91 6.92
CA LEU A 5 -18.03 -21.59 7.74
C LEU A 5 -16.86 -21.08 6.87
N GLU A 6 -16.57 -21.75 5.74
CA GLU A 6 -15.53 -21.36 4.79
C GLU A 6 -15.76 -19.96 4.20
N LEU A 7 -17.01 -19.66 3.80
CA LEU A 7 -17.39 -18.33 3.31
C LEU A 7 -17.25 -17.22 4.36
N PHE A 8 -17.47 -17.56 5.63
CA PHE A 8 -17.34 -16.62 6.73
C PHE A 8 -15.87 -16.36 7.05
N ASP A 9 -15.05 -17.39 7.01
CA ASP A 9 -13.63 -17.31 7.26
C ASP A 9 -12.92 -16.42 6.22
N ASN A 10 -13.25 -16.49 4.95
CA ASN A 10 -12.66 -15.69 3.88
C ASN A 10 -12.92 -14.18 4.04
N LYS A 11 -14.10 -13.77 4.47
CA LYS A 11 -14.41 -12.36 4.76
C LYS A 11 -13.60 -11.84 5.95
N ILE A 12 -13.39 -12.69 6.95
CA ILE A 12 -12.54 -12.35 8.10
C ILE A 12 -11.09 -12.21 7.67
N VAL A 13 -10.61 -13.07 6.77
CA VAL A 13 -9.26 -12.97 6.18
C VAL A 13 -9.08 -11.62 5.49
N ILE A 14 -10.02 -11.21 4.63
CA ILE A 14 -9.97 -9.91 3.96
C ILE A 14 -9.99 -8.76 4.97
N MET A 15 -10.87 -8.82 5.96
CA MET A 15 -10.94 -7.81 7.02
C MET A 15 -9.64 -7.74 7.83
N TYR A 16 -9.04 -8.90 8.13
CA TYR A 16 -7.76 -8.96 8.87
C TYR A 16 -6.61 -8.38 8.05
N ILE A 17 -6.56 -8.65 6.74
CA ILE A 17 -5.60 -8.05 5.80
C ILE A 17 -5.73 -6.52 5.84
N LEU A 18 -6.94 -6.00 5.67
CA LEU A 18 -7.20 -4.56 5.67
C LEU A 18 -6.88 -3.88 7.02
N ASP A 19 -7.17 -4.52 8.15
CA ASP A 19 -6.89 -3.96 9.49
C ASP A 19 -5.39 -3.96 9.81
N ASN A 20 -4.64 -4.92 9.29
CA ASN A 20 -3.19 -5.03 9.50
C ASN A 20 -2.35 -4.40 8.38
N SER A 21 -2.97 -3.94 7.31
CA SER A 21 -2.30 -3.12 6.30
C SER A 21 -2.05 -1.72 6.86
N SER A 22 -0.87 -1.18 6.63
CA SER A 22 -0.54 0.19 7.06
C SER A 22 -1.06 1.27 6.09
N MET A 23 -1.79 0.88 5.05
CA MET A 23 -2.34 1.72 4.00
C MET A 23 -3.61 1.09 3.42
N PRO A 24 -4.48 1.88 2.78
CA PRO A 24 -5.60 1.35 2.01
C PRO A 24 -5.12 0.46 0.86
N LEU A 25 -5.89 -0.56 0.53
CA LEU A 25 -5.52 -1.54 -0.50
C LEU A 25 -6.53 -1.55 -1.64
N THR A 26 -6.04 -1.84 -2.86
CA THR A 26 -6.88 -2.15 -4.03
C THR A 26 -7.38 -3.60 -3.97
N THR A 27 -8.35 -3.95 -4.82
CA THR A 27 -8.80 -5.34 -4.98
C THR A 27 -7.65 -6.26 -5.38
N ASP A 28 -6.79 -5.83 -6.31
CA ASP A 28 -5.66 -6.63 -6.80
C ASP A 28 -4.64 -6.90 -5.69
N GLN A 29 -4.37 -5.89 -4.85
CA GLN A 29 -3.50 -6.05 -3.70
C GLN A 29 -4.11 -7.01 -2.66
N ILE A 30 -5.41 -6.91 -2.37
CA ILE A 30 -6.11 -7.85 -1.49
C ILE A 30 -6.03 -9.27 -2.05
N ALA A 31 -6.24 -9.44 -3.36
CA ALA A 31 -6.17 -10.74 -4.03
C ALA A 31 -4.79 -11.38 -3.88
N LYS A 32 -3.71 -10.61 -4.05
CA LYS A 32 -2.33 -11.10 -3.86
C LYS A 32 -2.09 -11.69 -2.47
N PHE A 33 -2.64 -11.09 -1.41
CA PHE A 33 -2.57 -11.65 -0.05
C PHE A 33 -3.39 -12.93 0.10
N CYS A 34 -4.59 -12.95 -0.49
CA CYS A 34 -5.51 -14.08 -0.38
C CYS A 34 -4.97 -15.31 -1.12
N GLU A 35 -4.40 -15.15 -2.32
CA GLU A 35 -3.78 -16.21 -3.12
C GLU A 35 -2.64 -16.94 -2.38
N GLU A 36 -1.87 -16.22 -1.57
CA GLU A 36 -0.81 -16.84 -0.76
C GLU A 36 -1.32 -17.56 0.49
N PHE A 37 -2.52 -17.22 0.96
CA PHE A 37 -3.07 -17.76 2.21
C PHE A 37 -4.00 -18.95 1.97
N GLU A 38 -4.94 -18.81 1.03
CA GLU A 38 -5.93 -19.81 0.67
C GLU A 38 -6.28 -19.70 -0.84
N ASP A 39 -6.82 -20.79 -1.40
CA ASP A 39 -7.23 -20.84 -2.82
C ASP A 39 -8.57 -20.10 -3.03
N ILE A 40 -8.56 -18.77 -2.78
CA ILE A 40 -9.70 -17.88 -2.98
C ILE A 40 -9.61 -17.25 -4.36
N THR A 41 -10.63 -17.43 -5.18
CA THR A 41 -10.62 -16.85 -6.53
C THR A 41 -10.80 -15.33 -6.49
N TYR A 42 -10.24 -14.62 -7.47
CA TYR A 42 -10.43 -13.17 -7.61
C TYR A 42 -11.92 -12.76 -7.66
N PHE A 43 -12.74 -13.58 -8.29
CA PHE A 43 -14.18 -13.34 -8.36
C PHE A 43 -14.84 -13.41 -6.99
N ASP A 44 -14.47 -14.40 -6.18
CA ASP A 44 -14.97 -14.52 -4.81
C ASP A 44 -14.55 -13.32 -3.95
N ILE A 45 -13.31 -12.85 -4.11
CA ILE A 45 -12.81 -11.66 -3.41
C ILE A 45 -13.66 -10.43 -3.75
N CYS A 46 -14.00 -10.22 -5.02
CA CYS A 46 -14.88 -9.13 -5.43
C CYS A 46 -16.25 -9.23 -4.75
N ILE A 47 -16.82 -10.43 -4.68
CA ILE A 47 -18.11 -10.68 -4.01
C ILE A 47 -18.01 -10.36 -2.51
N TYR A 48 -16.93 -10.81 -1.86
CA TYR A 48 -16.72 -10.59 -0.42
C TYR A 48 -16.51 -9.11 -0.09
N ILE A 49 -15.78 -8.38 -0.92
CA ILE A 49 -15.57 -6.94 -0.77
C ILE A 49 -16.92 -6.20 -0.88
N GLU A 50 -17.73 -6.52 -1.88
CA GLU A 50 -19.06 -5.90 -2.03
C GLU A 50 -19.98 -6.21 -0.84
N ASP A 51 -19.94 -7.44 -0.32
CA ASP A 51 -20.70 -7.83 0.86
C ASP A 51 -20.22 -7.08 2.12
N LEU A 52 -18.91 -6.95 2.31
CA LEU A 52 -18.34 -6.22 3.43
C LEU A 52 -18.70 -4.73 3.38
N LYS A 53 -18.69 -4.11 2.18
CA LYS A 53 -19.16 -2.74 1.96
C LYS A 53 -20.64 -2.59 2.30
N LYS A 54 -21.49 -3.47 1.76
CA LYS A 54 -22.94 -3.44 1.99
C LYS A 54 -23.30 -3.57 3.46
N ASN A 55 -22.51 -4.31 4.23
CA ASN A 55 -22.68 -4.46 5.67
C ASN A 55 -21.99 -3.36 6.49
N GLY A 56 -21.34 -2.39 5.86
CA GLY A 56 -20.69 -1.26 6.55
C GLY A 56 -19.39 -1.59 7.26
N TYR A 57 -18.78 -2.75 6.99
CA TYR A 57 -17.53 -3.17 7.65
C TYR A 57 -16.30 -2.58 6.99
N ILE A 58 -16.37 -2.26 5.70
CA ILE A 58 -15.32 -1.55 4.97
C ILE A 58 -15.92 -0.35 4.23
N THR A 59 -15.09 0.63 3.93
CA THR A 59 -15.41 1.77 3.07
C THR A 59 -14.44 1.84 1.92
N GLU A 60 -14.89 2.45 0.82
CA GLU A 60 -14.06 2.69 -0.35
C GLU A 60 -13.81 4.18 -0.54
N ARG A 61 -12.69 4.51 -1.17
CA ARG A 61 -12.39 5.83 -1.71
C ARG A 61 -11.71 5.68 -3.05
N ILE A 62 -11.85 6.69 -3.90
CA ILE A 62 -11.20 6.72 -5.21
C ILE A 62 -10.03 7.69 -5.11
N GLU A 63 -8.81 7.19 -5.37
CA GLU A 63 -7.61 8.00 -5.50
C GLU A 63 -6.92 7.65 -6.82
N GLU A 64 -6.64 8.65 -7.64
CA GLU A 64 -5.92 8.51 -8.92
C GLU A 64 -6.49 7.44 -9.86
N GLY A 65 -7.81 7.25 -9.84
CA GLY A 65 -8.51 6.25 -10.64
C GLY A 65 -8.54 4.84 -10.04
N ASN A 66 -7.88 4.61 -8.91
CA ASN A 66 -7.91 3.36 -8.18
C ASN A 66 -8.96 3.40 -7.07
N VAL A 67 -9.68 2.30 -6.91
CA VAL A 67 -10.58 2.09 -5.77
C VAL A 67 -9.78 1.46 -4.63
N LEU A 68 -9.74 2.16 -3.51
CA LEU A 68 -8.99 1.77 -2.31
C LEU A 68 -9.96 1.47 -1.17
N TYR A 69 -9.71 0.40 -0.44
CA TYR A 69 -10.54 -0.08 0.67
C TYR A 69 -9.86 0.10 2.02
N THR A 70 -10.65 0.46 3.03
CA THR A 70 -10.24 0.54 4.43
C THR A 70 -11.32 -0.03 5.34
N PRO A 71 -10.98 -0.65 6.48
CA PRO A 71 -11.98 -1.07 7.45
C PRO A 71 -12.62 0.13 8.13
N THR A 72 -13.91 0.02 8.43
CA THR A 72 -14.62 0.99 9.28
C THR A 72 -14.36 0.69 10.77
N LYS A 73 -14.72 1.63 11.64
CA LYS A 73 -14.65 1.39 13.10
C LYS A 73 -15.49 0.18 13.52
N GLU A 74 -16.68 0.03 12.94
CA GLU A 74 -17.57 -1.10 13.20
C GLU A 74 -16.96 -2.40 12.67
N GLY A 75 -16.38 -2.39 11.48
CA GLY A 75 -15.67 -3.53 10.92
C GLY A 75 -14.53 -4.01 11.80
N VAL A 76 -13.73 -3.09 12.34
CA VAL A 76 -12.62 -3.44 13.26
C VAL A 76 -13.13 -4.03 14.56
N ILE A 77 -14.21 -3.50 15.14
CA ILE A 77 -14.82 -4.04 16.36
C ILE A 77 -15.33 -5.46 16.12
N THR A 78 -16.11 -5.65 15.04
CA THR A 78 -16.64 -6.96 14.65
C THR A 78 -15.52 -7.95 14.37
N LEU A 79 -14.47 -7.53 13.65
CA LEU A 79 -13.31 -8.38 13.41
C LEU A 79 -12.70 -8.90 14.70
N ARG A 80 -12.47 -8.04 15.70
CA ARG A 80 -11.87 -8.43 16.98
C ARG A 80 -12.66 -9.51 17.72
N GLU A 81 -13.97 -9.41 17.69
CA GLU A 81 -14.85 -10.42 18.28
C GLU A 81 -14.73 -11.78 17.56
N LEU A 82 -14.54 -11.73 16.24
CA LEU A 82 -14.47 -12.93 15.40
C LEU A 82 -13.08 -13.57 15.40
N LEU A 83 -12.02 -12.81 15.69
CA LEU A 83 -10.65 -13.35 15.75
C LEU A 83 -10.47 -14.45 16.80
N GLU A 84 -11.26 -14.43 17.86
CA GLU A 84 -11.26 -15.49 18.89
C GLU A 84 -11.69 -16.86 18.34
N LEU A 85 -12.42 -16.88 17.22
CA LEU A 85 -12.90 -18.09 16.55
C LEU A 85 -11.88 -18.70 15.58
N ILE A 86 -10.82 -17.95 15.23
CA ILE A 86 -9.81 -18.39 14.27
C ILE A 86 -8.65 -19.08 15.00
N PRO A 87 -8.20 -20.26 14.53
CA PRO A 87 -7.03 -20.91 15.08
C PRO A 87 -5.79 -20.00 15.04
N GLY A 88 -5.06 -19.91 16.15
CA GLY A 88 -3.90 -19.02 16.25
C GLY A 88 -2.80 -19.28 15.22
N VAL A 89 -2.68 -20.52 14.71
CA VAL A 89 -1.74 -20.87 13.65
C VAL A 89 -2.11 -20.17 12.32
N ASN A 90 -3.39 -20.05 12.01
CA ASN A 90 -3.87 -19.38 10.81
C ASN A 90 -3.60 -17.87 10.88
N LEU A 91 -3.87 -17.25 12.04
CA LEU A 91 -3.54 -15.84 12.28
C LEU A 91 -2.03 -15.57 12.18
N TYR A 92 -1.19 -16.47 12.71
CA TYR A 92 0.25 -16.35 12.60
C TYR A 92 0.73 -16.40 11.15
N ASN A 93 0.23 -17.37 10.36
CA ASN A 93 0.56 -17.50 8.95
C ASN A 93 0.10 -16.29 8.15
N LEU A 94 -1.13 -15.85 8.36
CA LEU A 94 -1.69 -14.67 7.68
C LEU A 94 -0.88 -13.40 8.01
N LYS A 95 -0.50 -13.21 9.26
CA LYS A 95 0.35 -12.09 9.65
C LYS A 95 1.74 -12.12 8.98
N LYS A 96 2.31 -13.30 8.81
CA LYS A 96 3.58 -13.47 8.10
C LYS A 96 3.46 -13.10 6.62
N ILE A 97 2.37 -13.52 5.97
CA ILE A 97 2.06 -13.18 4.58
C ILE A 97 1.86 -11.67 4.43
N ILE A 98 1.07 -11.06 5.33
CA ILE A 98 0.83 -9.61 5.32
C ILE A 98 2.16 -8.87 5.43
N ASN A 99 3.01 -9.20 6.40
CA ASN A 99 4.28 -8.51 6.59
C ASN A 99 5.18 -8.62 5.36
N LYS A 100 5.25 -9.79 4.72
CA LYS A 100 6.03 -10.02 3.48
C LYS A 100 5.49 -9.15 2.34
N ASN A 101 4.21 -9.27 2.02
CA ASN A 101 3.60 -8.57 0.89
C ASN A 101 3.52 -7.05 1.10
N MET A 102 3.35 -6.58 2.34
CA MET A 102 3.39 -5.15 2.64
C MET A 102 4.76 -4.52 2.39
N VAL A 103 5.85 -5.29 2.55
CA VAL A 103 7.18 -4.84 2.14
C VAL A 103 7.23 -4.72 0.63
N GLU A 104 6.75 -5.71 -0.12
CA GLU A 104 6.72 -5.69 -1.58
C GLU A 104 5.86 -4.54 -2.11
N ILE A 105 4.63 -4.37 -1.60
CA ILE A 105 3.73 -3.27 -2.00
C ILE A 105 4.35 -1.90 -1.71
N LYS A 106 5.04 -1.74 -0.58
CA LYS A 106 5.75 -0.50 -0.26
C LYS A 106 6.98 -0.27 -1.13
N THR A 107 7.56 -1.34 -1.68
CA THR A 107 8.72 -1.26 -2.57
C THR A 107 8.32 -1.19 -4.04
N GLU A 108 7.07 -1.53 -4.40
CA GLU A 108 6.55 -1.34 -5.76
C GLU A 108 6.67 0.13 -6.20
N TYR A 109 6.44 1.06 -5.27
CA TYR A 109 6.73 2.49 -5.48
C TYR A 109 7.59 3.00 -4.33
N SER A 110 8.91 2.89 -4.45
CA SER A 110 9.80 3.53 -3.48
C SER A 110 10.15 4.94 -3.92
N ILE A 111 9.66 5.90 -3.16
CA ILE A 111 10.05 7.31 -3.26
C ILE A 111 11.11 7.54 -2.20
N ASP A 112 12.31 7.90 -2.63
CA ASP A 112 13.42 8.09 -1.70
C ASP A 112 14.32 9.25 -2.13
N THR A 113 15.15 9.70 -1.19
CA THR A 113 16.13 10.76 -1.44
C THR A 113 17.46 10.42 -0.78
N ASN A 114 18.54 10.78 -1.44
CA ASN A 114 19.87 10.63 -0.90
C ASN A 114 20.59 12.01 -0.90
N ILE A 115 20.99 12.46 0.30
CA ILE A 115 21.73 13.72 0.48
C ILE A 115 23.21 13.38 0.59
N ILE A 116 23.99 13.77 -0.40
CA ILE A 116 25.42 13.48 -0.51
C ILE A 116 26.19 14.79 -0.32
N PRO A 117 27.04 14.90 0.70
CA PRO A 117 27.93 16.05 0.84
C PRO A 117 28.98 16.06 -0.29
N ILE A 118 29.21 17.20 -0.91
CA ILE A 118 30.23 17.38 -1.97
C ILE A 118 31.46 18.07 -1.40
N LYS A 119 31.21 19.16 -0.68
CA LYS A 119 32.22 19.96 0.03
C LYS A 119 31.61 20.50 1.32
N GLU A 120 32.38 21.23 2.10
CA GLU A 120 31.86 21.89 3.27
C GLU A 120 30.75 22.87 2.92
N GLY A 121 29.54 22.61 3.44
CA GLY A 121 28.35 23.41 3.17
C GLY A 121 27.63 23.11 1.84
N GLU A 122 28.18 22.29 0.96
CA GLU A 122 27.58 21.97 -0.34
C GLU A 122 27.11 20.51 -0.42
N PHE A 123 25.93 20.29 -1.01
CA PHE A 123 25.30 18.98 -1.10
C PHE A 123 24.76 18.69 -2.51
N LYS A 124 24.70 17.40 -2.85
CA LYS A 124 23.84 16.87 -3.91
C LYS A 124 22.68 16.14 -3.28
N VAL A 125 21.47 16.37 -3.81
CA VAL A 125 20.28 15.64 -3.41
C VAL A 125 19.81 14.83 -4.61
N SER A 126 19.91 13.51 -4.52
CA SER A 126 19.34 12.60 -5.51
C SER A 126 17.92 12.22 -5.05
N CYS A 127 16.93 12.48 -5.89
CA CYS A 127 15.52 12.20 -5.67
C CYS A 127 15.10 11.16 -6.70
N TYR A 128 14.52 10.05 -6.28
CA TYR A 128 14.13 8.99 -7.20
C TYR A 128 12.80 8.34 -6.85
N ILE A 129 12.15 7.81 -7.89
CA ILE A 129 11.00 6.92 -7.81
C ILE A 129 11.40 5.63 -8.49
N LYS A 130 11.17 4.50 -7.82
CA LYS A 130 11.37 3.16 -8.36
C LYS A 130 10.06 2.40 -8.35
N ASP A 131 9.89 1.57 -9.37
CA ASP A 131 8.84 0.56 -9.45
C ASP A 131 9.52 -0.81 -9.37
N GLY A 132 9.44 -1.45 -8.21
CA GLY A 132 10.23 -2.64 -7.93
C GLY A 132 11.73 -2.41 -8.10
N ASN A 133 12.34 -3.06 -9.10
CA ASN A 133 13.77 -2.90 -9.44
C ASN A 133 14.02 -1.83 -10.52
N ASP A 134 12.99 -1.30 -11.14
CA ASP A 134 13.11 -0.33 -12.21
C ASP A 134 13.09 1.11 -11.68
N GLU A 135 14.07 1.89 -12.09
CA GLU A 135 14.14 3.32 -11.76
C GLU A 135 13.32 4.12 -12.77
N LEU A 136 12.15 4.62 -12.36
CA LEU A 136 11.26 5.40 -13.21
C LEU A 136 11.80 6.81 -13.45
N ILE A 137 12.39 7.39 -12.42
CA ILE A 137 13.02 8.72 -12.49
C ILE A 137 14.08 8.86 -11.41
N ASN A 138 15.17 9.52 -11.78
CA ASN A 138 16.21 9.97 -10.86
C ASN A 138 16.63 11.39 -11.22
N ILE A 139 16.41 12.31 -10.29
CA ILE A 139 16.80 13.72 -10.45
C ILE A 139 17.84 14.05 -9.40
N THR A 140 18.99 14.51 -9.83
CA THR A 140 20.04 15.00 -8.94
C THR A 140 20.12 16.51 -8.99
N MET A 141 19.99 17.16 -7.84
CA MET A 141 20.02 18.61 -7.70
C MET A 141 21.17 19.04 -6.78
N TYR A 142 21.75 20.20 -7.06
CA TYR A 142 22.69 20.86 -6.17
C TYR A 142 21.94 21.62 -5.08
N ALA A 143 22.45 21.57 -3.86
CA ALA A 143 22.00 22.37 -2.72
C ALA A 143 23.20 23.09 -2.10
N GLY A 144 23.09 24.41 -1.96
CA GLY A 144 24.16 25.26 -1.46
C GLY A 144 24.33 25.25 0.06
N ASP A 145 23.40 24.62 0.77
CA ASP A 145 23.46 24.41 2.22
C ASP A 145 22.63 23.20 2.65
N LYS A 146 22.77 22.83 3.92
CA LYS A 146 22.09 21.68 4.52
C LYS A 146 20.57 21.89 4.64
N GLU A 147 20.11 23.11 4.83
CA GLU A 147 18.70 23.43 4.96
C GLU A 147 17.99 23.28 3.61
N GLN A 148 18.60 23.82 2.55
CA GLN A 148 18.13 23.62 1.19
C GLN A 148 18.08 22.13 0.81
N ALA A 149 19.11 21.35 1.16
CA ALA A 149 19.14 19.91 0.90
C ALA A 149 17.96 19.18 1.60
N LYS A 150 17.68 19.52 2.86
CA LYS A 150 16.56 18.96 3.61
C LYS A 150 15.22 19.37 3.03
N ASN A 151 15.07 20.62 2.60
CA ASN A 151 13.83 21.13 2.00
C ASN A 151 13.55 20.43 0.66
N ILE A 152 14.57 20.21 -0.17
CA ILE A 152 14.43 19.42 -1.41
C ILE A 152 13.93 18.01 -1.08
N SER A 153 14.59 17.32 -0.15
CA SER A 153 14.23 15.96 0.27
C SER A 153 12.79 15.88 0.79
N LYS A 154 12.39 16.82 1.66
CA LYS A 154 11.05 16.89 2.21
C LYS A 154 10.00 17.13 1.13
N ASN A 155 10.23 18.14 0.28
CA ASN A 155 9.30 18.47 -0.81
C ASN A 155 9.16 17.33 -1.82
N TRP A 156 10.24 16.58 -2.08
CA TRP A 156 10.18 15.39 -2.91
C TRP A 156 9.30 14.32 -2.30
N ALA A 157 9.49 13.99 -1.03
CA ALA A 157 8.69 12.99 -0.32
C ALA A 157 7.18 13.34 -0.30
N GLU A 158 6.84 14.64 -0.24
CA GLU A 158 5.46 15.12 -0.20
C GLU A 158 4.81 15.30 -1.58
N ASN A 159 5.59 15.51 -2.65
CA ASN A 159 5.08 15.95 -3.95
C ASN A 159 5.66 15.18 -5.16
N SER A 160 6.39 14.09 -4.95
CA SER A 160 7.10 13.35 -6.00
C SER A 160 6.23 12.97 -7.20
N GLU A 161 5.02 12.48 -6.96
CA GLU A 161 4.06 12.09 -8.01
C GLU A 161 3.63 13.27 -8.88
N LYS A 162 3.34 14.42 -8.25
CA LYS A 162 2.98 15.65 -8.97
C LYS A 162 4.16 16.16 -9.81
N ILE A 163 5.37 16.08 -9.25
CA ILE A 163 6.60 16.49 -9.93
C ILE A 163 6.85 15.58 -11.12
N TYR A 164 6.72 14.27 -10.94
CA TYR A 164 6.89 13.27 -12.01
C TYR A 164 5.87 13.46 -13.12
N SER A 165 4.58 13.53 -12.79
CA SER A 165 3.52 13.77 -13.77
C SER A 165 3.73 15.08 -14.54
N LYS A 166 4.15 16.14 -13.84
CA LYS A 166 4.41 17.42 -14.49
C LYS A 166 5.63 17.40 -15.39
N LEU A 167 6.68 16.70 -15.01
CA LEU A 167 7.86 16.49 -15.86
C LEU A 167 7.50 15.71 -17.12
N LEU A 168 6.76 14.61 -16.99
CA LEU A 168 6.28 13.85 -18.15
C LEU A 168 5.45 14.73 -19.08
N GLU A 169 4.50 15.50 -18.54
CA GLU A 169 3.69 16.42 -19.32
C GLU A 169 4.55 17.42 -20.10
N LEU A 170 5.57 18.01 -19.48
CA LEU A 170 6.44 19.00 -20.10
C LEU A 170 7.40 18.39 -21.13
N MET A 171 7.84 17.15 -20.92
CA MET A 171 8.79 16.47 -21.81
C MET A 171 8.13 15.75 -22.99
N THR A 172 6.82 15.48 -22.91
CA THR A 172 6.06 14.77 -23.95
C THR A 172 5.15 15.68 -24.77
N LYS A 173 5.00 16.96 -24.41
CA LYS A 173 4.31 17.95 -25.24
C LYS A 173 5.17 18.29 -26.45
N GLU A 174 4.61 18.01 -27.67
CA GLU A 174 5.06 18.54 -28.93
C GLU A 174 4.69 20.03 -29.08
#